data_2dc316d23f2c600209f22ba97a103e6e
#
_entry.id   2dc316d23f2c600209f22ba97a103e6e
#
_cell.length_a   1.000
_cell.length_b   1.000
_cell.length_c   1.000
_cell.angle_alpha   90.00
_cell.angle_beta   90.00
_cell.angle_gamma   90.00
#
_symmetry.space_group_name_H-M   'P 1'
#
loop_
_entity.id
_entity.type
_entity.pdbx_description
1 polymer ?
#
loop_
_entity_poly.entity_id
_entity_poly.type
_entity_poly.pdbx_seq_one_letter_code
_entity_poly.pdbx_strand_id
1 'polypeptide(L)'
;KYKIFSSLEEAERYVCGANDDALGAEGTTPLSQDDLNSQVEKAVAALAENEIIAFVDGSYDVTQEKSAFGAIIFSHGGSRDILYKAFTKQLGEEFISLRNVAAELEAVKESINWAIQYDKSKISIYYDYEGIEKWADGHWKANKAITKEYVRFIQEKRALLQIEFTKVPAHSGVQFNEEV
;
A
#
# COMPACT_ATOMS: atom_id res chain seq x y z
N LYS A 1 -14.55 21.64 -20.13
CA LYS A 1 -13.48 21.30 -21.09
C LYS A 1 -12.85 20.02 -20.62
N TYR A 2 -12.87 19.00 -21.45
CA TYR A 2 -12.19 17.73 -21.16
C TYR A 2 -10.78 17.80 -21.72
N LYS A 3 -9.78 17.31 -20.96
CA LYS A 3 -8.43 17.12 -21.45
C LYS A 3 -8.25 15.63 -21.75
N ILE A 4 -7.77 15.32 -22.96
CA ILE A 4 -7.50 13.96 -23.37
C ILE A 4 -6.00 13.73 -23.20
N PHE A 5 -5.63 12.63 -22.56
CA PHE A 5 -4.26 12.23 -22.31
C PHE A 5 -3.92 11.02 -23.19
N SER A 6 -2.69 10.94 -23.64
CA SER A 6 -2.20 9.86 -24.50
C SER A 6 -1.82 8.61 -23.70
N SER A 7 -1.61 8.75 -22.40
CA SER A 7 -1.29 7.65 -21.48
C SER A 7 -1.84 7.92 -20.07
N LEU A 8 -1.98 6.86 -19.29
CA LEU A 8 -2.35 6.93 -17.87
C LEU A 8 -1.33 7.79 -17.08
N GLU A 9 -0.06 7.63 -17.38
CA GLU A 9 1.05 8.34 -16.77
C GLU A 9 0.99 9.87 -16.98
N GLU A 10 0.55 10.29 -18.16
CA GLU A 10 0.31 11.71 -18.48
C GLU A 10 -0.90 12.27 -17.70
N ALA A 11 -1.95 11.48 -17.56
CA ALA A 11 -3.13 11.84 -16.80
C ALA A 11 -2.80 11.98 -15.30
N GLU A 12 -2.04 11.05 -14.74
CA GLU A 12 -1.59 11.06 -13.35
C GLU A 12 -0.68 12.26 -13.06
N ARG A 13 0.25 12.57 -13.94
CA ARG A 13 1.13 13.74 -13.84
C ARG A 13 0.33 15.05 -13.82
N TYR A 14 -0.72 15.15 -14.63
CA TYR A 14 -1.58 16.32 -14.67
C TYR A 14 -2.43 16.49 -13.41
N VAL A 15 -2.94 15.40 -12.86
CA VAL A 15 -3.75 15.42 -11.61
C VAL A 15 -2.88 15.74 -10.40
N CYS A 16 -1.61 15.32 -10.41
CA CYS A 16 -0.67 15.57 -9.31
C CYS A 16 -0.03 16.97 -9.32
N GLY A 17 -0.33 17.81 -10.35
CA GLY A 17 0.14 19.21 -10.38
C GLY A 17 1.66 19.37 -10.52
N ALA A 18 2.35 18.40 -11.12
CA ALA A 18 3.79 18.48 -11.37
C ALA A 18 4.07 19.52 -12.46
N ASN A 19 4.47 20.72 -12.08
CA ASN A 19 5.04 21.72 -12.97
C ASN A 19 6.46 21.26 -13.39
N ASP A 20 6.76 21.42 -14.68
CA ASP A 20 8.07 21.18 -15.26
C ASP A 20 9.12 22.20 -14.77
N ASP A 21 9.63 22.04 -13.56
CA ASP A 21 10.82 22.74 -13.10
C ASP A 21 11.55 21.91 -12.02
N ALA A 22 12.24 20.87 -12.45
CA ALA A 22 13.35 20.31 -11.70
C ALA A 22 14.30 19.57 -12.67
N LEU A 23 15.20 20.32 -13.25
CA LEU A 23 16.46 19.81 -13.79
C LEU A 23 17.34 19.34 -12.64
N GLY A 24 17.73 18.07 -12.65
CA GLY A 24 18.87 17.57 -11.87
C GLY A 24 18.53 16.51 -10.83
N ALA A 25 18.26 15.29 -11.24
CA ALA A 25 18.52 14.11 -10.40
C ALA A 25 19.29 13.11 -11.25
N GLU A 26 20.47 12.77 -10.75
CA GLU A 26 21.39 11.80 -11.33
C GLU A 26 20.70 10.47 -11.63
N GLY A 27 20.97 9.91 -12.81
CA GLY A 27 20.37 8.71 -13.32
C GLY A 27 20.66 7.48 -12.46
N THR A 28 19.72 7.14 -11.61
CA THR A 28 19.58 5.77 -11.10
C THR A 28 18.82 4.98 -12.16
N THR A 29 19.51 4.07 -12.85
CA THR A 29 18.87 3.06 -13.69
C THR A 29 17.79 2.36 -12.87
N PRO A 30 16.53 2.23 -13.36
CA PRO A 30 15.51 1.49 -12.63
C PRO A 30 16.04 0.08 -12.31
N LEU A 31 15.90 -0.34 -11.05
CA LEU A 31 16.30 -1.68 -10.63
C LEU A 31 15.56 -2.73 -11.47
N SER A 32 16.26 -3.78 -11.86
CA SER A 32 15.59 -4.90 -12.54
C SER A 32 14.65 -5.62 -11.57
N GLN A 33 13.67 -6.34 -12.11
CA GLN A 33 12.73 -7.15 -11.32
C GLN A 33 13.47 -8.13 -10.39
N ASP A 34 14.54 -8.76 -10.88
CA ASP A 34 15.36 -9.70 -10.10
C ASP A 34 16.08 -8.98 -8.95
N ASP A 35 16.53 -7.74 -9.17
CA ASP A 35 17.16 -6.93 -8.12
C ASP A 35 16.16 -6.56 -7.03
N LEU A 36 14.92 -6.21 -7.40
CA LEU A 36 13.84 -5.90 -6.45
C LEU A 36 13.47 -7.12 -5.61
N ASN A 37 13.26 -8.28 -6.25
CA ASN A 37 12.97 -9.53 -5.56
C ASN A 37 14.10 -9.92 -4.60
N SER A 38 15.35 -9.82 -5.03
CA SER A 38 16.52 -10.09 -4.19
C SER A 38 16.61 -9.16 -2.97
N GLN A 39 16.24 -7.87 -3.14
CA GLN A 39 16.21 -6.93 -2.02
C GLN A 39 15.12 -7.29 -1.02
N VAL A 40 13.94 -7.67 -1.49
CA VAL A 40 12.82 -8.11 -0.64
C VAL A 40 13.18 -9.38 0.12
N GLU A 41 13.74 -10.40 -0.55
CA GLU A 41 14.18 -11.64 0.10
C GLU A 41 15.21 -11.38 1.20
N LYS A 42 16.18 -10.50 0.93
CA LYS A 42 17.17 -10.08 1.93
C LYS A 42 16.52 -9.35 3.10
N ALA A 43 15.55 -8.47 2.85
CA ALA A 43 14.83 -7.77 3.90
C ALA A 43 14.03 -8.74 4.78
N VAL A 44 13.35 -9.71 4.19
CA VAL A 44 12.63 -10.78 4.92
C VAL A 44 13.59 -11.63 5.75
N ALA A 45 14.73 -12.01 5.18
CA ALA A 45 15.73 -12.83 5.89
C ALA A 45 16.40 -12.08 7.05
N ALA A 46 16.45 -10.74 7.00
CA ALA A 46 17.05 -9.89 8.01
C ALA A 46 16.08 -9.45 9.13
N LEU A 47 14.82 -9.85 9.10
CA LEU A 47 13.82 -9.48 10.11
C LEU A 47 14.23 -9.91 11.51
N ALA A 48 14.18 -9.00 12.47
CA ALA A 48 14.28 -9.34 13.89
C ALA A 48 12.97 -9.97 14.40
N GLU A 49 12.99 -10.60 15.59
CA GLU A 49 11.81 -11.29 16.16
C GLU A 49 10.58 -10.38 16.33
N ASN A 50 10.82 -9.11 16.62
CA ASN A 50 9.79 -8.11 16.86
C ASN A 50 9.47 -7.25 15.63
N GLU A 51 9.98 -7.61 14.45
CA GLU A 51 9.75 -6.93 13.18
C GLU A 51 8.96 -7.79 12.21
N ILE A 52 8.18 -7.16 11.35
CA ILE A 52 7.47 -7.81 10.26
C ILE A 52 7.51 -6.98 8.98
N ILE A 53 7.33 -7.67 7.85
CA ILE A 53 7.02 -7.07 6.56
C ILE A 53 5.63 -7.52 6.15
N ALA A 54 4.79 -6.58 5.67
CA ALA A 54 3.49 -6.87 5.10
C ALA A 54 3.42 -6.38 3.66
N PHE A 55 3.08 -7.25 2.72
CA PHE A 55 2.66 -6.89 1.36
C PHE A 55 1.15 -6.78 1.35
N VAL A 56 0.63 -5.68 0.83
CA VAL A 56 -0.80 -5.39 0.83
C VAL A 56 -1.28 -5.08 -0.58
N ASP A 57 -2.46 -5.59 -0.92
CA ASP A 57 -3.15 -5.28 -2.18
C ASP A 57 -4.66 -5.25 -1.98
N GLY A 58 -5.34 -4.54 -2.87
CA GLY A 58 -6.78 -4.42 -2.89
C GLY A 58 -7.36 -4.63 -4.28
N SER A 59 -8.41 -5.44 -4.38
CA SER A 59 -9.11 -5.73 -5.62
C SER A 59 -10.55 -5.25 -5.60
N TYR A 60 -11.08 -4.95 -6.78
CA TYR A 60 -12.49 -4.62 -6.99
C TYR A 60 -13.04 -5.28 -8.25
N ASP A 61 -14.05 -6.13 -8.08
CA ASP A 61 -14.81 -6.72 -9.18
C ASP A 61 -16.00 -5.82 -9.52
N VAL A 62 -15.91 -5.15 -10.68
CA VAL A 62 -16.95 -4.24 -11.18
C VAL A 62 -18.26 -4.99 -11.47
N THR A 63 -18.18 -6.25 -11.91
CA THR A 63 -19.35 -7.05 -12.29
C THR A 63 -20.16 -7.49 -11.08
N GLN A 64 -19.47 -7.87 -10.01
CA GLN A 64 -20.09 -8.33 -8.77
C GLN A 64 -20.24 -7.22 -7.74
N GLU A 65 -19.69 -6.04 -8.00
CA GLU A 65 -19.60 -4.92 -7.04
C GLU A 65 -19.03 -5.36 -5.68
N LYS A 66 -17.97 -6.17 -5.73
CA LYS A 66 -17.26 -6.70 -4.56
C LYS A 66 -15.85 -6.17 -4.51
N SER A 67 -15.41 -5.81 -3.32
CA SER A 67 -14.00 -5.53 -3.02
C SER A 67 -13.44 -6.66 -2.19
N ALA A 68 -12.15 -6.89 -2.33
CA ALA A 68 -11.41 -7.76 -1.42
C ALA A 68 -10.03 -7.18 -1.17
N PHE A 69 -9.47 -7.45 -0.01
CA PHE A 69 -8.06 -7.23 0.22
C PHE A 69 -7.34 -8.54 0.49
N GLY A 70 -6.05 -8.54 0.17
CA GLY A 70 -5.08 -9.50 0.63
C GLY A 70 -3.93 -8.81 1.36
N ALA A 71 -3.28 -9.54 2.27
CA ALA A 71 -2.00 -9.17 2.84
C ALA A 71 -1.20 -10.41 3.13
N ILE A 72 0.10 -10.39 2.78
CA ILE A 72 1.05 -11.42 3.13
C ILE A 72 2.00 -10.84 4.17
N ILE A 73 2.06 -11.45 5.34
CA ILE A 73 2.89 -11.01 6.46
C ILE A 73 4.06 -11.98 6.63
N PHE A 74 5.26 -11.45 6.57
CA PHE A 74 6.49 -12.18 6.89
C PHE A 74 6.99 -11.79 8.28
N SER A 75 7.35 -12.80 9.06
CA SER A 75 7.96 -12.67 10.39
C SER A 75 9.37 -13.27 10.41
N HIS A 76 10.08 -13.03 11.51
CA HIS A 76 11.41 -13.61 11.73
C HIS A 76 11.43 -15.14 11.47
N GLY A 77 12.51 -15.59 10.88
CA GLY A 77 12.66 -17.01 10.52
C GLY A 77 11.92 -17.44 9.26
N GLY A 78 11.36 -16.48 8.49
CA GLY A 78 10.66 -16.76 7.23
C GLY A 78 9.22 -17.26 7.41
N SER A 79 8.65 -17.15 8.62
CA SER A 79 7.23 -17.46 8.83
C SER A 79 6.35 -16.54 7.99
N ARG A 80 5.28 -17.12 7.43
CA ARG A 80 4.35 -16.43 6.52
C ARG A 80 2.92 -16.62 6.97
N ASP A 81 2.20 -15.51 7.16
CA ASP A 81 0.77 -15.47 7.43
C ASP A 81 0.05 -14.74 6.28
N ILE A 82 -1.18 -15.16 5.98
CA ILE A 82 -2.00 -14.55 4.93
C ILE A 82 -3.28 -14.03 5.57
N LEU A 83 -3.54 -12.74 5.39
CA LEU A 83 -4.80 -12.10 5.73
C LEU A 83 -5.57 -11.82 4.45
N TYR A 84 -6.87 -12.09 4.47
CA TYR A 84 -7.75 -11.73 3.36
C TYR A 84 -9.17 -11.50 3.85
N LYS A 85 -9.90 -10.62 3.16
CA LYS A 85 -11.30 -10.38 3.45
C LYS A 85 -12.01 -9.84 2.22
N ALA A 86 -13.16 -10.41 1.92
CA ALA A 86 -14.05 -9.90 0.89
C ALA A 86 -15.14 -9.02 1.53
N PHE A 87 -15.48 -7.93 0.85
CA PHE A 87 -16.51 -6.98 1.23
C PHE A 87 -17.63 -7.01 0.21
N THR A 88 -18.86 -6.99 0.67
CA THR A 88 -20.05 -6.85 -0.16
C THR A 88 -20.62 -5.44 -0.07
N LYS A 89 -21.59 -5.12 -0.91
CA LYS A 89 -22.27 -3.83 -1.10
C LYS A 89 -22.71 -3.06 0.18
N GLN A 90 -22.63 -3.65 1.36
CA GLN A 90 -23.07 -3.06 2.63
C GLN A 90 -22.11 -2.00 3.19
N LEU A 91 -20.96 -1.75 2.58
CA LEU A 91 -19.90 -0.85 3.08
C LEU A 91 -20.09 0.64 2.73
N GLY A 92 -21.20 0.99 2.07
CA GLY A 92 -21.55 2.37 1.73
C GLY A 92 -20.95 2.87 0.41
N GLU A 93 -21.55 3.93 -0.12
CA GLU A 93 -21.21 4.50 -1.44
C GLU A 93 -19.76 5.01 -1.53
N GLU A 94 -19.20 5.52 -0.45
CA GLU A 94 -17.81 6.01 -0.43
C GLU A 94 -16.79 4.88 -0.63
N PHE A 95 -17.03 3.71 -0.02
CA PHE A 95 -16.17 2.55 -0.19
C PHE A 95 -16.19 2.08 -1.66
N ILE A 96 -17.39 1.98 -2.25
CA ILE A 96 -17.56 1.62 -3.65
C ILE A 96 -16.89 2.65 -4.58
N SER A 97 -16.96 3.94 -4.24
CA SER A 97 -16.37 5.01 -5.04
C SER A 97 -14.83 5.00 -5.04
N LEU A 98 -14.21 4.43 -4.02
CA LEU A 98 -12.75 4.26 -3.91
C LEU A 98 -12.27 2.91 -4.45
N ARG A 99 -13.19 1.98 -4.78
CA ARG A 99 -12.91 0.67 -5.40
C ARG A 99 -11.80 -0.10 -4.66
N ASN A 100 -10.75 -0.51 -5.40
CA ASN A 100 -9.59 -1.21 -4.85
C ASN A 100 -8.86 -0.41 -3.75
N VAL A 101 -8.75 0.91 -3.89
CA VAL A 101 -8.07 1.77 -2.90
C VAL A 101 -8.63 1.59 -1.49
N ALA A 102 -9.97 1.52 -1.34
CA ALA A 102 -10.57 1.30 -0.03
C ALA A 102 -10.18 -0.07 0.56
N ALA A 103 -10.08 -1.10 -0.28
CA ALA A 103 -9.64 -2.43 0.14
C ALA A 103 -8.16 -2.43 0.56
N GLU A 104 -7.29 -1.73 -0.19
CA GLU A 104 -5.88 -1.58 0.19
C GLU A 104 -5.71 -0.86 1.54
N LEU A 105 -6.48 0.21 1.80
CA LEU A 105 -6.45 0.87 3.12
C LEU A 105 -6.87 -0.08 4.25
N GLU A 106 -7.84 -0.96 4.00
CA GLU A 106 -8.23 -2.00 4.97
C GLU A 106 -7.13 -3.05 5.15
N ALA A 107 -6.44 -3.47 4.08
CA ALA A 107 -5.30 -4.38 4.17
C ALA A 107 -4.20 -3.81 5.07
N VAL A 108 -3.87 -2.52 4.93
CA VAL A 108 -2.92 -1.82 5.80
C VAL A 108 -3.38 -1.85 7.25
N LYS A 109 -4.65 -1.49 7.52
CA LYS A 109 -5.19 -1.44 8.88
C LYS A 109 -5.17 -2.82 9.55
N GLU A 110 -5.56 -3.86 8.83
CA GLU A 110 -5.56 -5.23 9.36
C GLU A 110 -4.14 -5.75 9.59
N SER A 111 -3.17 -5.44 8.72
CA SER A 111 -1.77 -5.80 8.92
C SER A 111 -1.17 -5.13 10.17
N ILE A 112 -1.50 -3.86 10.41
CA ILE A 112 -1.10 -3.13 11.62
C ILE A 112 -1.76 -3.71 12.88
N ASN A 113 -3.04 -4.04 12.83
CA ASN A 113 -3.74 -4.69 13.94
C ASN A 113 -3.13 -6.05 14.25
N TRP A 114 -2.78 -6.83 13.23
CA TRP A 114 -2.08 -8.10 13.37
C TRP A 114 -0.73 -7.90 14.08
N ALA A 115 0.07 -6.92 13.64
CA ALA A 115 1.35 -6.63 14.27
C ALA A 115 1.22 -6.31 15.77
N ILE A 116 0.22 -5.51 16.15
CA ILE A 116 -0.05 -5.15 17.54
C ILE A 116 -0.54 -6.38 18.33
N GLN A 117 -1.41 -7.20 17.75
CA GLN A 117 -1.93 -8.42 18.39
C GLN A 117 -0.81 -9.42 18.71
N TYR A 118 0.25 -9.46 17.91
CA TYR A 118 1.39 -10.36 18.09
C TYR A 118 2.62 -9.65 18.69
N ASP A 119 2.40 -8.55 19.42
CA ASP A 119 3.41 -7.80 20.17
C ASP A 119 4.64 -7.40 19.33
N LYS A 120 4.42 -7.05 18.04
CA LYS A 120 5.47 -6.56 17.19
C LYS A 120 5.74 -5.08 17.46
N SER A 121 7.00 -4.66 17.36
CA SER A 121 7.41 -3.27 17.57
C SER A 121 7.57 -2.49 16.27
N LYS A 122 7.70 -3.20 15.13
CA LYS A 122 7.89 -2.57 13.82
C LYS A 122 7.19 -3.35 12.72
N ILE A 123 6.54 -2.61 11.81
CA ILE A 123 5.99 -3.12 10.56
C ILE A 123 6.50 -2.28 9.38
N SER A 124 7.01 -2.95 8.34
CA SER A 124 7.30 -2.36 7.04
C SER A 124 6.22 -2.80 6.04
N ILE A 125 5.44 -1.85 5.56
CA ILE A 125 4.30 -2.09 4.65
C ILE A 125 4.76 -1.83 3.22
N TYR A 126 4.70 -2.87 2.39
CA TYR A 126 4.99 -2.83 0.96
C TYR A 126 3.67 -2.70 0.19
N TYR A 127 3.57 -1.69 -0.66
CA TYR A 127 2.34 -1.29 -1.34
C TYR A 127 2.65 -0.69 -2.73
N ASP A 128 1.67 -0.67 -3.63
CA ASP A 128 1.84 -0.07 -4.96
C ASP A 128 1.06 1.25 -5.14
N TYR A 129 -0.07 1.45 -4.44
CA TYR A 129 -0.86 2.67 -4.54
C TYR A 129 -0.30 3.81 -3.69
N GLU A 130 0.20 4.84 -4.32
CA GLU A 130 0.89 5.99 -3.69
C GLU A 130 0.08 6.70 -2.58
N GLY A 131 -1.24 6.66 -2.65
CA GLY A 131 -2.12 7.30 -1.66
C GLY A 131 -1.97 6.74 -0.25
N ILE A 132 -1.54 5.48 -0.09
CA ILE A 132 -1.33 4.84 1.21
C ILE A 132 -0.37 5.66 2.07
N GLU A 133 0.84 5.91 1.58
CA GLU A 133 1.85 6.69 2.28
C GLU A 133 1.51 8.19 2.31
N LYS A 134 1.09 8.74 1.17
CA LYS A 134 0.82 10.18 1.03
C LYS A 134 -0.26 10.69 2.00
N TRP A 135 -1.29 9.89 2.26
CA TRP A 135 -2.29 10.22 3.30
C TRP A 135 -1.74 9.99 4.70
N ALA A 136 -1.01 8.90 4.94
CA ALA A 136 -0.44 8.57 6.24
C ALA A 136 0.51 9.64 6.75
N ASP A 137 1.30 10.24 5.84
CA ASP A 137 2.30 11.27 6.14
C ASP A 137 1.78 12.70 5.97
N GLY A 138 0.51 12.85 5.58
CA GLY A 138 -0.14 14.16 5.45
C GLY A 138 0.26 14.95 4.20
N HIS A 139 0.96 14.33 3.24
CA HIS A 139 1.27 14.93 1.95
C HIS A 139 0.02 15.13 1.11
N TRP A 140 -0.96 14.25 1.22
CA TRP A 140 -2.26 14.39 0.58
C TRP A 140 -3.34 14.68 1.62
N LYS A 141 -4.24 15.61 1.27
CA LYS A 141 -5.39 15.94 2.11
C LYS A 141 -6.43 14.81 2.05
N ALA A 142 -6.78 14.27 3.20
CA ALA A 142 -7.88 13.33 3.32
C ALA A 142 -9.22 14.07 3.27
N ASN A 143 -9.99 13.88 2.21
CA ASN A 143 -11.27 14.56 2.00
C ASN A 143 -12.48 13.66 2.27
N LYS A 144 -12.38 12.36 1.99
CA LYS A 144 -13.44 11.37 2.19
C LYS A 144 -13.42 10.81 3.62
N ALA A 145 -14.55 10.31 4.12
CA ALA A 145 -14.65 9.74 5.48
C ALA A 145 -13.66 8.59 5.67
N ILE A 146 -13.54 7.69 4.70
CA ILE A 146 -12.61 6.55 4.72
C ILE A 146 -11.15 7.01 4.82
N THR A 147 -10.73 7.99 4.02
CA THR A 147 -9.35 8.49 4.05
C THR A 147 -9.05 9.26 5.33
N LYS A 148 -10.02 9.98 5.89
CA LYS A 148 -9.88 10.64 7.20
C LYS A 148 -9.74 9.62 8.34
N GLU A 149 -10.54 8.55 8.29
CA GLU A 149 -10.47 7.46 9.26
C GLU A 149 -9.10 6.77 9.19
N TYR A 150 -8.63 6.48 7.97
CA TYR A 150 -7.30 5.90 7.75
C TYR A 150 -6.18 6.77 8.35
N VAL A 151 -6.17 8.07 8.06
CA VAL A 151 -5.16 8.99 8.61
C VAL A 151 -5.18 8.98 10.14
N ARG A 152 -6.38 9.08 10.74
CA ARG A 152 -6.52 9.02 12.20
C ARG A 152 -6.01 7.70 12.76
N PHE A 153 -6.38 6.58 12.14
CA PHE A 153 -5.92 5.25 12.53
C PHE A 153 -4.38 5.17 12.52
N ILE A 154 -3.72 5.58 11.43
CA ILE A 154 -2.25 5.58 11.34
C ILE A 154 -1.62 6.43 12.45
N GLN A 155 -2.14 7.64 12.68
CA GLN A 155 -1.62 8.53 13.73
C GLN A 155 -1.73 7.90 15.13
N GLU A 156 -2.86 7.27 15.44
CA GLU A 156 -3.07 6.56 16.72
C GLU A 156 -2.12 5.37 16.87
N LYS A 157 -1.94 4.59 15.79
CA LYS A 157 -1.11 3.37 15.82
C LYS A 157 0.39 3.64 15.84
N ARG A 158 0.84 4.75 15.27
CA ARG A 158 2.25 5.20 15.35
C ARG A 158 2.73 5.45 16.80
N ALA A 159 1.83 5.63 17.74
CA ALA A 159 2.18 5.71 19.17
C ALA A 159 2.51 4.33 19.79
N LEU A 160 2.10 3.24 19.16
CA LEU A 160 2.24 1.86 19.66
C LEU A 160 3.25 1.04 18.86
N LEU A 161 3.45 1.37 17.59
CA LEU A 161 4.18 0.57 16.62
C LEU A 161 4.93 1.49 15.65
N GLN A 162 6.18 1.17 15.35
CA GLN A 162 6.92 1.82 14.27
C GLN A 162 6.35 1.34 12.93
N ILE A 163 5.80 2.27 12.13
CA ILE A 163 5.18 1.97 10.84
C ILE A 163 6.01 2.63 9.75
N GLU A 164 6.57 1.82 8.85
CA GLU A 164 7.32 2.24 7.67
C GLU A 164 6.55 1.85 6.41
N PHE A 165 6.62 2.71 5.39
CA PHE A 165 6.00 2.50 4.10
C PHE A 165 7.06 2.34 3.02
N THR A 166 6.93 1.33 2.15
CA THR A 166 7.84 1.06 1.04
C THR A 166 7.03 0.86 -0.22
N LYS A 167 7.09 1.84 -1.12
CA LYS A 167 6.40 1.74 -2.40
C LYS A 167 7.12 0.75 -3.31
N VAL A 168 6.37 -0.20 -3.86
CA VAL A 168 6.81 -1.09 -4.94
C VAL A 168 6.15 -0.66 -6.25
N PRO A 169 6.81 -0.85 -7.41
CA PRO A 169 6.19 -0.56 -8.68
C PRO A 169 5.01 -1.51 -8.92
N ALA A 170 3.85 -0.96 -9.33
CA ALA A 170 2.68 -1.76 -9.69
C ALA A 170 3.00 -2.67 -10.88
N HIS A 171 2.51 -3.91 -10.86
CA HIS A 171 2.71 -4.90 -11.93
C HIS A 171 4.17 -5.07 -12.38
N SER A 172 5.11 -4.87 -11.48
CA SER A 172 6.55 -4.98 -11.75
C SER A 172 7.09 -6.39 -11.57
N GLY A 173 6.22 -7.37 -11.24
CA GLY A 173 6.59 -8.75 -10.96
C GLY A 173 7.39 -8.90 -9.66
N VAL A 174 7.26 -7.97 -8.72
CA VAL A 174 7.71 -8.23 -7.35
C VAL A 174 6.88 -9.38 -6.83
N GLN A 175 7.53 -10.54 -6.65
CA GLN A 175 6.87 -11.83 -6.45
C GLN A 175 5.78 -11.78 -5.39
N PHE A 176 6.08 -11.22 -4.22
CA PHE A 176 5.11 -11.22 -3.11
C PHE A 176 4.00 -10.18 -3.26
N ASN A 177 4.18 -9.16 -4.09
CA ASN A 177 3.12 -8.20 -4.43
C ASN A 177 2.13 -8.80 -5.45
N GLU A 178 2.61 -9.68 -6.33
CA GLU A 178 1.76 -10.39 -7.30
C GLU A 178 1.04 -11.61 -6.69
N GLU A 179 1.50 -12.10 -5.53
CA GLU A 179 0.89 -13.22 -4.80
C GLU A 179 -0.27 -12.80 -3.87
N VAL A 180 -0.41 -11.50 -3.58
CA VAL A 180 -1.47 -10.93 -2.75
C VAL A 180 -2.77 -10.82 -3.54
#